data_8b7107d3e6693ebc1bfcb3dc2fda6c71
#
_entry.id   8b7107d3e6693ebc1bfcb3dc2fda6c71
#
_cell.length_a   1.000
_cell.length_b   1.000
_cell.length_c   1.000
_cell.angle_alpha   90.00
_cell.angle_beta   90.00
_cell.angle_gamma   90.00
#
_symmetry.space_group_name_H-M   'P 1'
#
loop_
_entity.id
_entity.type
_entity.pdbx_description
1 polymer ?
#
loop_
_entity_poly.entity_id
_entity_poly.type
_entity_poly.pdbx_seq_one_letter_code
_entity_poly.pdbx_strand_id
1 'polypeptide(L)'
;MSFRATPVRLLPVLLAAVLATGCAQKDASAPARQAIEQIDAAIDAAGDQATKYIPGQVAATRGQVMQLKIRFFDGDYQGVLDAAPAVLGRAQGLSAAAAAKKAEIWKVLDVEWATLAREVPEEIDSARKYVDDALKSKQHPTGVSEAMLESAKIGLQQQKELWDKALAAKAAGDLEQAVTIGTHTKRKVENLVAALGDRHAG
;
A
#
# COMPACT_ATOMS: atom_id res chain seq x y z
N MET A 1 -18.08 97.26 1.72
CA MET A 1 -17.82 96.03 2.48
C MET A 1 -16.75 95.25 1.79
N SER A 2 -15.51 95.36 2.33
CA SER A 2 -14.30 94.80 1.68
C SER A 2 -13.96 93.44 2.31
N PHE A 3 -13.90 92.40 1.51
CA PHE A 3 -13.36 91.12 1.98
C PHE A 3 -11.89 90.97 1.47
N ARG A 4 -10.99 90.93 2.43
CA ARG A 4 -9.55 90.67 2.20
C ARG A 4 -9.34 89.18 2.02
N ALA A 5 -8.78 88.76 0.88
CA ALA A 5 -8.29 87.41 0.64
C ALA A 5 -6.89 87.27 1.25
N THR A 6 -6.67 86.24 2.07
CA THR A 6 -5.42 85.80 2.62
C THR A 6 -4.76 84.71 1.72
N PRO A 7 -3.50 84.76 1.31
CA PRO A 7 -2.84 83.76 0.54
C PRO A 7 -2.39 82.59 1.43
N VAL A 8 -2.87 81.38 1.11
CA VAL A 8 -2.38 80.13 1.71
C VAL A 8 -1.04 79.73 1.09
N ARG A 9 -0.02 79.72 1.89
CA ARG A 9 1.32 79.25 1.55
C ARG A 9 1.30 77.72 1.50
N LEU A 10 1.46 77.12 0.31
CA LEU A 10 1.74 75.70 0.08
C LEU A 10 3.22 75.41 0.45
N LEU A 11 3.44 74.64 1.52
CA LEU A 11 4.73 74.02 1.83
C LEU A 11 4.80 72.68 1.00
N PRO A 12 5.94 72.44 0.30
CA PRO A 12 6.14 71.09 -0.31
C PRO A 12 6.61 70.13 0.78
N VAL A 13 5.77 69.14 1.07
CA VAL A 13 6.16 67.98 1.86
C VAL A 13 7.00 67.06 0.97
N LEU A 14 8.29 67.05 1.17
CA LEU A 14 9.22 66.09 0.60
C LEU A 14 8.96 64.72 1.24
N LEU A 15 8.28 63.84 0.49
CA LEU A 15 8.04 62.45 0.87
C LEU A 15 9.33 61.67 0.61
N ALA A 16 10.15 61.44 1.64
CA ALA A 16 11.28 60.53 1.63
C ALA A 16 10.73 59.09 1.60
N ALA A 17 10.65 58.49 0.39
CA ALA A 17 10.42 57.06 0.22
C ALA A 17 11.65 56.29 0.67
N VAL A 18 11.66 55.84 1.92
CA VAL A 18 12.63 54.89 2.46
C VAL A 18 12.37 53.54 1.82
N LEU A 19 13.27 53.10 0.96
CA LEU A 19 13.32 51.76 0.40
C LEU A 19 13.58 50.72 1.50
N ALA A 20 12.52 50.22 2.12
CA ALA A 20 12.57 49.07 3.02
C ALA A 20 12.46 47.77 2.22
N THR A 21 13.43 47.46 1.33
CA THR A 21 13.48 46.23 0.55
C THR A 21 14.34 45.12 1.16
N GLY A 22 14.77 45.27 2.43
CA GLY A 22 15.72 44.33 3.06
C GLY A 22 15.16 43.37 4.11
N CYS A 23 13.88 43.47 4.53
CA CYS A 23 13.34 42.68 5.66
C CYS A 23 12.37 41.55 5.29
N ALA A 24 11.84 41.53 4.08
CA ALA A 24 10.83 40.54 3.69
C ALA A 24 11.37 39.08 3.60
N GLN A 25 12.66 38.91 3.38
CA GLN A 25 13.27 37.60 3.17
C GLN A 25 13.54 36.83 4.48
N LYS A 26 13.77 37.55 5.61
CA LYS A 26 13.93 36.90 6.92
C LYS A 26 12.61 36.42 7.50
N ASP A 27 11.51 37.10 7.21
CA ASP A 27 10.18 36.74 7.70
C ASP A 27 9.57 35.52 6.97
N ALA A 28 10.06 35.18 5.76
CA ALA A 28 9.57 34.06 4.99
C ALA A 28 10.16 32.70 5.40
N SER A 29 11.28 32.66 6.13
CA SER A 29 11.94 31.40 6.51
C SER A 29 11.12 30.54 7.49
N ALA A 30 10.48 31.18 8.48
CA ALA A 30 9.66 30.47 9.46
C ALA A 30 8.41 29.82 8.81
N PRO A 31 7.58 30.53 8.03
CA PRO A 31 6.45 29.91 7.33
C PRO A 31 6.89 28.87 6.29
N ALA A 32 8.02 29.06 5.59
CA ALA A 32 8.55 28.06 4.66
C ALA A 32 8.95 26.76 5.39
N ARG A 33 9.59 26.84 6.54
CA ARG A 33 9.90 25.69 7.39
C ARG A 33 8.63 24.98 7.84
N GLN A 34 7.66 25.73 8.35
CA GLN A 34 6.39 25.18 8.80
C GLN A 34 5.65 24.45 7.67
N ALA A 35 5.68 24.98 6.45
CA ALA A 35 5.06 24.34 5.30
C ALA A 35 5.71 22.97 5.00
N ILE A 36 7.06 22.88 5.07
CA ILE A 36 7.76 21.60 4.90
C ILE A 36 7.39 20.60 6.00
N GLU A 37 7.36 21.05 7.26
CA GLU A 37 7.00 20.21 8.42
C GLU A 37 5.57 19.68 8.31
N GLN A 38 4.62 20.49 7.82
CA GLN A 38 3.24 20.06 7.57
C GLN A 38 3.17 18.99 6.49
N ILE A 39 3.99 19.08 5.45
CA ILE A 39 4.02 18.06 4.39
C ILE A 39 4.61 16.77 4.92
N ASP A 40 5.74 16.82 5.65
CA ASP A 40 6.32 15.64 6.28
C ASP A 40 5.31 14.96 7.20
N ALA A 41 4.63 15.72 8.06
CA ALA A 41 3.58 15.19 8.93
C ALA A 41 2.41 14.54 8.16
N ALA A 42 2.02 15.12 7.02
CA ALA A 42 0.95 14.56 6.19
C ALA A 42 1.38 13.23 5.51
N ILE A 43 2.65 13.11 5.11
CA ILE A 43 3.20 11.85 4.58
C ILE A 43 3.24 10.78 5.67
N ASP A 44 3.70 11.14 6.87
CA ASP A 44 3.78 10.22 8.00
C ASP A 44 2.40 9.76 8.45
N ALA A 45 1.40 10.65 8.43
CA ALA A 45 0.00 10.32 8.72
C ALA A 45 -0.62 9.33 7.73
N ALA A 46 -0.12 9.25 6.49
CA ALA A 46 -0.56 8.24 5.53
C ALA A 46 -0.08 6.82 5.89
N GLY A 47 1.01 6.71 6.65
CA GLY A 47 1.46 5.51 7.33
C GLY A 47 1.81 4.32 6.43
N ASP A 48 1.80 3.13 7.06
CA ASP A 48 2.19 1.87 6.40
C ASP A 48 1.27 1.48 5.25
N GLN A 49 -0.01 1.86 5.31
CA GLN A 49 -0.96 1.57 4.23
C GLN A 49 -0.54 2.23 2.91
N ALA A 50 -0.11 3.49 2.95
CA ALA A 50 0.37 4.19 1.77
C ALA A 50 1.67 3.55 1.25
N THR A 51 2.59 3.22 2.13
CA THR A 51 3.84 2.55 1.78
C THR A 51 3.60 1.17 1.17
N LYS A 52 2.61 0.41 1.66
CA LYS A 52 2.26 -0.92 1.17
C LYS A 52 1.58 -0.87 -0.20
N TYR A 53 0.54 -0.03 -0.36
CA TYR A 53 -0.33 -0.09 -1.54
C TYR A 53 0.05 0.88 -2.66
N ILE A 54 0.73 2.00 -2.34
CA ILE A 54 1.13 3.03 -3.31
C ILE A 54 2.58 3.52 -3.12
N PRO A 55 3.58 2.62 -2.99
CA PRO A 55 4.96 3.00 -2.66
C PRO A 55 5.56 4.02 -3.64
N GLY A 56 5.22 3.94 -4.91
CA GLY A 56 5.68 4.88 -5.93
C GLY A 56 5.18 6.32 -5.70
N GLN A 57 3.93 6.50 -5.26
CA GLN A 57 3.40 7.83 -4.97
C GLN A 57 4.02 8.41 -3.70
N VAL A 58 4.25 7.58 -2.67
CA VAL A 58 4.96 7.99 -1.45
C VAL A 58 6.39 8.44 -1.78
N ALA A 59 7.13 7.66 -2.56
CA ALA A 59 8.48 7.99 -2.98
C ALA A 59 8.54 9.28 -3.80
N ALA A 60 7.62 9.47 -4.75
CA ALA A 60 7.53 10.69 -5.55
C ALA A 60 7.24 11.93 -4.69
N THR A 61 6.32 11.82 -3.71
CA THR A 61 5.99 12.92 -2.81
C THR A 61 7.17 13.26 -1.90
N ARG A 62 7.86 12.26 -1.34
CA ARG A 62 9.10 12.47 -0.57
C ARG A 62 10.20 13.12 -1.39
N GLY A 63 10.34 12.76 -2.66
CA GLY A 63 11.27 13.42 -3.58
C GLY A 63 10.97 14.91 -3.77
N GLN A 64 9.70 15.29 -3.85
CA GLN A 64 9.29 16.69 -3.92
C GLN A 64 9.60 17.45 -2.63
N VAL A 65 9.39 16.85 -1.46
CA VAL A 65 9.78 17.42 -0.18
C VAL A 65 11.29 17.67 -0.13
N MET A 66 12.09 16.73 -0.63
CA MET A 66 13.54 16.91 -0.71
C MET A 66 13.91 18.15 -1.55
N GLN A 67 13.23 18.37 -2.69
CA GLN A 67 13.44 19.58 -3.50
C GLN A 67 13.06 20.87 -2.75
N LEU A 68 11.98 20.85 -1.96
CA LEU A 68 11.62 21.98 -1.10
C LEU A 68 12.69 22.24 -0.02
N LYS A 69 13.22 21.18 0.59
CA LYS A 69 14.31 21.30 1.57
C LYS A 69 15.58 21.87 0.94
N ILE A 70 15.94 21.48 -0.29
CA ILE A 70 17.08 22.06 -1.02
C ILE A 70 16.86 23.56 -1.25
N ARG A 71 15.70 23.96 -1.78
CA ARG A 71 15.36 25.38 -1.96
C ARG A 71 15.44 26.17 -0.65
N PHE A 72 14.94 25.57 0.44
CA PHE A 72 15.00 26.18 1.77
C PHE A 72 16.45 26.44 2.21
N PHE A 73 17.37 25.48 2.02
CA PHE A 73 18.79 25.65 2.35
C PHE A 73 19.48 26.67 1.45
N ASP A 74 19.05 26.80 0.19
CA ASP A 74 19.54 27.82 -0.74
C ASP A 74 18.99 29.23 -0.44
N GLY A 75 18.07 29.36 0.55
CA GLY A 75 17.46 30.65 0.94
C GLY A 75 16.27 31.03 0.05
N ASP A 76 15.84 30.22 -0.89
CA ASP A 76 14.65 30.45 -1.74
C ASP A 76 13.36 30.12 -0.98
N TYR A 77 13.09 30.88 0.09
CA TYR A 77 11.91 30.67 0.92
C TYR A 77 10.60 30.96 0.19
N GLN A 78 10.60 31.92 -0.73
CA GLN A 78 9.42 32.23 -1.54
C GLN A 78 9.10 31.07 -2.50
N GLY A 79 10.10 30.50 -3.17
CA GLY A 79 9.94 29.33 -4.02
C GLY A 79 9.44 28.10 -3.26
N VAL A 80 9.80 27.96 -1.96
CA VAL A 80 9.20 26.93 -1.08
C VAL A 80 7.74 27.21 -0.85
N LEU A 81 7.37 28.44 -0.45
CA LEU A 81 5.97 28.80 -0.16
C LEU A 81 5.06 28.68 -1.37
N ASP A 82 5.55 29.01 -2.55
CA ASP A 82 4.80 28.89 -3.81
C ASP A 82 4.54 27.43 -4.20
N ALA A 83 5.51 26.53 -3.94
CA ALA A 83 5.41 25.12 -4.34
C ALA A 83 4.78 24.23 -3.25
N ALA A 84 4.90 24.57 -1.97
CA ALA A 84 4.44 23.76 -0.83
C ALA A 84 2.95 23.39 -0.89
N PRO A 85 2.00 24.26 -1.26
CA PRO A 85 0.58 23.91 -1.29
C PRO A 85 0.26 22.72 -2.20
N ALA A 86 0.91 22.64 -3.37
CA ALA A 86 0.72 21.54 -4.32
C ALA A 86 1.28 20.22 -3.76
N VAL A 87 2.41 20.26 -3.08
CA VAL A 87 3.03 19.07 -2.46
C VAL A 87 2.22 18.63 -1.25
N LEU A 88 1.73 19.57 -0.43
CA LEU A 88 0.86 19.27 0.72
C LEU A 88 -0.45 18.59 0.28
N GLY A 89 -1.09 19.10 -0.77
CA GLY A 89 -2.30 18.47 -1.30
C GLY A 89 -2.07 17.02 -1.76
N ARG A 90 -0.91 16.73 -2.37
CA ARG A 90 -0.53 15.35 -2.71
C ARG A 90 -0.29 14.49 -1.48
N ALA A 91 0.45 15.01 -0.48
CA ALA A 91 0.70 14.29 0.76
C ALA A 91 -0.59 13.93 1.50
N GLN A 92 -1.53 14.88 1.61
CA GLN A 92 -2.85 14.68 2.22
C GLN A 92 -3.71 13.66 1.43
N GLY A 93 -3.52 13.56 0.12
CA GLY A 93 -4.23 12.60 -0.73
C GLY A 93 -3.73 11.16 -0.61
N LEU A 94 -2.55 10.90 -0.02
CA LEU A 94 -1.95 9.56 0.02
C LEU A 94 -2.82 8.53 0.74
N SER A 95 -3.42 8.89 1.89
CA SER A 95 -4.29 7.97 2.64
C SER A 95 -5.50 7.52 1.82
N ALA A 96 -6.17 8.44 1.13
CA ALA A 96 -7.31 8.12 0.30
C ALA A 96 -6.91 7.28 -0.93
N ALA A 97 -5.78 7.61 -1.56
CA ALA A 97 -5.25 6.84 -2.68
C ALA A 97 -4.85 5.40 -2.26
N ALA A 98 -4.24 5.24 -1.08
CA ALA A 98 -3.91 3.93 -0.53
C ALA A 98 -5.16 3.09 -0.25
N ALA A 99 -6.19 3.70 0.36
CA ALA A 99 -7.47 3.03 0.62
C ALA A 99 -8.16 2.59 -0.67
N ALA A 100 -8.16 3.44 -1.70
CA ALA A 100 -8.73 3.11 -3.01
C ALA A 100 -7.97 1.94 -3.67
N LYS A 101 -6.62 1.97 -3.64
CA LYS A 101 -5.81 0.88 -4.20
C LYS A 101 -5.97 -0.43 -3.44
N LYS A 102 -6.05 -0.37 -2.12
CA LYS A 102 -6.38 -1.53 -1.28
C LYS A 102 -7.72 -2.13 -1.67
N ALA A 103 -8.77 -1.29 -1.80
CA ALA A 103 -10.11 -1.76 -2.16
C ALA A 103 -10.15 -2.42 -3.56
N GLU A 104 -9.37 -1.91 -4.52
CA GLU A 104 -9.20 -2.51 -5.84
C GLU A 104 -8.58 -3.91 -5.75
N ILE A 105 -7.47 -4.04 -5.02
CA ILE A 105 -6.79 -5.32 -4.82
C ILE A 105 -7.72 -6.32 -4.11
N TRP A 106 -8.42 -5.88 -3.09
CA TRP A 106 -9.30 -6.75 -2.31
C TRP A 106 -10.47 -7.30 -3.12
N LYS A 107 -11.00 -6.55 -4.09
CA LYS A 107 -12.02 -7.08 -5.01
C LYS A 107 -11.51 -8.29 -5.80
N VAL A 108 -10.25 -8.25 -6.26
CA VAL A 108 -9.64 -9.38 -6.97
C VAL A 108 -9.44 -10.56 -6.03
N LEU A 109 -8.90 -10.29 -4.84
CA LEU A 109 -8.65 -11.34 -3.84
C LEU A 109 -9.94 -11.99 -3.32
N ASP A 110 -11.04 -11.25 -3.20
CA ASP A 110 -12.34 -11.82 -2.80
C ASP A 110 -12.86 -12.83 -3.84
N VAL A 111 -12.68 -12.58 -5.13
CA VAL A 111 -13.05 -13.51 -6.20
C VAL A 111 -12.16 -14.76 -6.16
N GLU A 112 -10.85 -14.56 -5.98
CA GLU A 112 -9.89 -15.66 -5.85
C GLU A 112 -10.17 -16.50 -4.61
N TRP A 113 -10.43 -15.87 -3.47
CA TRP A 113 -10.82 -16.55 -2.24
C TRP A 113 -12.10 -17.39 -2.40
N ALA A 114 -13.12 -16.85 -3.06
CA ALA A 114 -14.37 -17.59 -3.29
C ALA A 114 -14.13 -18.88 -4.09
N THR A 115 -13.21 -18.84 -5.06
CA THR A 115 -12.79 -20.01 -5.82
C THR A 115 -12.04 -21.01 -4.95
N LEU A 116 -11.03 -20.54 -4.19
CA LEU A 116 -10.25 -21.38 -3.28
C LEU A 116 -11.11 -22.01 -2.19
N ALA A 117 -12.06 -21.26 -1.63
CA ALA A 117 -12.95 -21.75 -0.57
C ALA A 117 -13.87 -22.89 -1.01
N ARG A 118 -14.16 -22.98 -2.30
CA ARG A 118 -14.91 -24.08 -2.89
C ARG A 118 -13.99 -25.26 -3.27
N GLU A 119 -12.91 -24.95 -4.00
CA GLU A 119 -12.10 -25.99 -4.66
C GLU A 119 -11.15 -26.72 -3.69
N VAL A 120 -10.48 -26.00 -2.79
CA VAL A 120 -9.44 -26.58 -1.94
C VAL A 120 -9.98 -27.68 -1.02
N PRO A 121 -11.12 -27.50 -0.30
CA PRO A 121 -11.69 -28.57 0.51
C PRO A 121 -12.10 -29.80 -0.33
N GLU A 122 -12.74 -29.58 -1.49
CA GLU A 122 -13.17 -30.65 -2.38
C GLU A 122 -11.97 -31.45 -2.92
N GLU A 123 -10.88 -30.77 -3.30
CA GLU A 123 -9.65 -31.42 -3.77
C GLU A 123 -8.96 -32.22 -2.64
N ILE A 124 -8.87 -31.67 -1.42
CA ILE A 124 -8.31 -32.37 -0.26
C ILE A 124 -9.13 -33.63 0.03
N ASP A 125 -10.46 -33.52 0.10
CA ASP A 125 -11.33 -34.62 0.46
C ASP A 125 -11.34 -35.71 -0.63
N SER A 126 -11.33 -35.33 -1.91
CA SER A 126 -11.23 -36.26 -3.06
C SER A 126 -9.89 -36.97 -3.05
N ALA A 127 -8.78 -36.25 -2.82
CA ALA A 127 -7.45 -36.85 -2.74
C ALA A 127 -7.33 -37.83 -1.57
N ARG A 128 -7.86 -37.44 -0.39
CA ARG A 128 -7.88 -38.34 0.79
C ARG A 128 -8.65 -39.60 0.54
N LYS A 129 -9.86 -39.47 -0.05
CA LYS A 129 -10.66 -40.64 -0.40
C LYS A 129 -9.91 -41.57 -1.34
N TYR A 130 -9.27 -41.02 -2.37
CA TYR A 130 -8.46 -41.79 -3.30
C TYR A 130 -7.35 -42.57 -2.60
N VAL A 131 -6.56 -41.88 -1.73
CA VAL A 131 -5.46 -42.50 -0.98
C VAL A 131 -5.97 -43.56 0.00
N ASP A 132 -7.06 -43.29 0.75
CA ASP A 132 -7.64 -44.24 1.71
C ASP A 132 -8.22 -45.48 1.00
N ASP A 133 -8.85 -45.31 -0.14
CA ASP A 133 -9.38 -46.44 -0.94
C ASP A 133 -8.23 -47.28 -1.56
N ALA A 134 -7.17 -46.63 -2.03
CA ALA A 134 -5.97 -47.30 -2.50
C ALA A 134 -5.25 -48.09 -1.39
N LEU A 135 -5.14 -47.55 -0.19
CA LEU A 135 -4.56 -48.27 0.97
C LEU A 135 -5.37 -49.46 1.42
N LYS A 136 -6.71 -49.42 1.28
CA LYS A 136 -7.59 -50.58 1.57
C LYS A 136 -7.58 -51.65 0.49
N SER A 137 -7.19 -51.27 -0.73
CA SER A 137 -7.14 -52.18 -1.86
C SER A 137 -5.92 -53.12 -1.76
N LYS A 138 -6.12 -54.41 -2.08
CA LYS A 138 -5.02 -55.37 -2.22
C LYS A 138 -4.20 -55.14 -3.50
N GLN A 139 -4.71 -54.34 -4.42
CA GLN A 139 -4.05 -53.98 -5.68
C GLN A 139 -3.86 -52.49 -5.70
N HIS A 140 -2.62 -52.06 -5.52
CA HIS A 140 -2.27 -50.62 -5.63
C HIS A 140 -2.20 -50.20 -7.10
N PRO A 141 -2.42 -48.94 -7.43
CA PRO A 141 -2.20 -48.39 -8.76
C PRO A 141 -0.78 -48.71 -9.25
N THR A 142 -0.62 -48.95 -10.55
CA THR A 142 0.70 -49.28 -11.13
C THR A 142 1.74 -48.24 -10.81
N GLY A 143 2.88 -48.66 -10.26
CA GLY A 143 3.98 -47.74 -9.87
C GLY A 143 3.77 -46.98 -8.56
N VAL A 144 2.68 -47.22 -7.83
CA VAL A 144 2.40 -46.60 -6.52
C VAL A 144 2.64 -47.63 -5.41
N SER A 145 3.58 -47.39 -4.53
CA SER A 145 3.82 -48.23 -3.35
C SER A 145 2.96 -47.81 -2.15
N GLU A 146 2.76 -48.76 -1.20
CA GLU A 146 2.07 -48.47 0.06
C GLU A 146 2.77 -47.27 0.83
N ALA A 147 4.10 -47.26 0.88
CA ALA A 147 4.85 -46.20 1.48
C ALA A 147 4.58 -44.80 0.84
N MET A 148 4.35 -44.75 -0.48
CA MET A 148 3.96 -43.53 -1.17
C MET A 148 2.55 -43.08 -0.79
N LEU A 149 1.62 -44.03 -0.67
CA LEU A 149 0.23 -43.73 -0.24
C LEU A 149 0.21 -43.21 1.20
N GLU A 150 0.96 -43.84 2.11
CA GLU A 150 1.10 -43.33 3.51
C GLU A 150 1.74 -41.94 3.57
N SER A 151 2.78 -41.71 2.76
CA SER A 151 3.39 -40.37 2.66
C SER A 151 2.41 -39.32 2.11
N ALA A 152 1.61 -39.68 1.11
CA ALA A 152 0.58 -38.81 0.57
C ALA A 152 -0.53 -38.50 1.60
N LYS A 153 -0.94 -39.51 2.37
CA LYS A 153 -1.90 -39.33 3.48
C LYS A 153 -1.41 -38.31 4.50
N ILE A 154 -0.16 -38.41 4.94
CA ILE A 154 0.47 -37.46 5.85
C ILE A 154 0.53 -36.07 5.20
N GLY A 155 0.95 -35.98 3.94
CA GLY A 155 1.00 -34.73 3.19
C GLY A 155 -0.38 -34.06 3.08
N LEU A 156 -1.44 -34.82 2.79
CA LEU A 156 -2.81 -34.30 2.72
C LEU A 156 -3.32 -33.82 4.08
N GLN A 157 -2.95 -34.47 5.19
CA GLN A 157 -3.27 -33.98 6.52
C GLN A 157 -2.60 -32.63 6.80
N GLN A 158 -1.33 -32.46 6.41
CA GLN A 158 -0.62 -31.18 6.54
C GLN A 158 -1.29 -30.08 5.69
N GLN A 159 -1.77 -30.42 4.47
CA GLN A 159 -2.48 -29.46 3.63
C GLN A 159 -3.82 -29.05 4.24
N LYS A 160 -4.52 -29.96 4.89
CA LYS A 160 -5.74 -29.63 5.65
C LYS A 160 -5.45 -28.63 6.77
N GLU A 161 -4.39 -28.83 7.54
CA GLU A 161 -3.98 -27.91 8.61
C GLU A 161 -3.59 -26.53 8.06
N LEU A 162 -2.95 -26.47 6.88
CA LEU A 162 -2.65 -25.21 6.21
C LEU A 162 -3.93 -24.52 5.73
N TRP A 163 -4.89 -25.28 5.20
CA TRP A 163 -6.19 -24.73 4.84
C TRP A 163 -6.94 -24.15 6.05
N ASP A 164 -6.92 -24.82 7.19
CA ASP A 164 -7.50 -24.30 8.42
C ASP A 164 -6.85 -22.97 8.84
N LYS A 165 -5.53 -22.80 8.60
CA LYS A 165 -4.85 -21.50 8.81
C LYS A 165 -5.30 -20.43 7.80
N ALA A 166 -5.57 -20.80 6.54
CA ALA A 166 -6.12 -19.86 5.56
C ALA A 166 -7.51 -19.37 5.98
N LEU A 167 -8.36 -20.27 6.47
CA LEU A 167 -9.68 -19.93 7.02
C LEU A 167 -9.57 -18.98 8.22
N ALA A 168 -8.63 -19.24 9.14
CA ALA A 168 -8.38 -18.39 10.30
C ALA A 168 -7.89 -16.98 9.88
N ALA A 169 -7.00 -16.88 8.89
CA ALA A 169 -6.54 -15.59 8.35
C ALA A 169 -7.71 -14.80 7.72
N LYS A 170 -8.58 -15.46 6.95
CA LYS A 170 -9.81 -14.83 6.41
C LYS A 170 -10.72 -14.32 7.52
N ALA A 171 -10.94 -15.13 8.55
CA ALA A 171 -11.77 -14.76 9.71
C ALA A 171 -11.17 -13.58 10.50
N ALA A 172 -9.84 -13.46 10.56
CA ALA A 172 -9.12 -12.34 11.14
C ALA A 172 -9.14 -11.07 10.26
N GLY A 173 -9.71 -11.14 9.04
CA GLY A 173 -9.75 -10.03 8.10
C GLY A 173 -8.47 -9.86 7.27
N ASP A 174 -7.53 -10.81 7.33
CA ASP A 174 -6.32 -10.83 6.50
C ASP A 174 -6.55 -11.65 5.22
N LEU A 175 -7.25 -11.01 4.28
CA LEU A 175 -7.59 -11.63 3.00
C LEU A 175 -6.36 -11.96 2.14
N GLU A 176 -5.32 -11.12 2.18
CA GLU A 176 -4.09 -11.34 1.42
C GLU A 176 -3.37 -12.61 1.91
N GLN A 177 -3.27 -12.77 3.22
CA GLN A 177 -2.68 -13.98 3.82
C GLN A 177 -3.55 -15.21 3.55
N ALA A 178 -4.87 -15.09 3.67
CA ALA A 178 -5.80 -16.19 3.40
C ALA A 178 -5.65 -16.73 1.97
N VAL A 179 -5.65 -15.84 0.96
CA VAL A 179 -5.46 -16.22 -0.44
C VAL A 179 -4.08 -16.81 -0.68
N THR A 180 -3.03 -16.21 -0.11
CA THR A 180 -1.66 -16.72 -0.24
C THR A 180 -1.53 -18.15 0.27
N ILE A 181 -2.05 -18.44 1.48
CA ILE A 181 -2.00 -19.79 2.06
C ILE A 181 -2.89 -20.72 1.26
N GLY A 182 -4.09 -20.30 0.86
CA GLY A 182 -5.04 -21.11 0.09
C GLY A 182 -4.47 -21.54 -1.26
N THR A 183 -3.89 -20.62 -2.02
CA THR A 183 -3.25 -20.90 -3.31
C THR A 183 -2.05 -21.84 -3.15
N HIS A 184 -1.26 -21.64 -2.09
CA HIS A 184 -0.16 -22.56 -1.79
C HIS A 184 -0.67 -23.97 -1.47
N THR A 185 -1.72 -24.09 -0.65
CA THR A 185 -2.35 -25.36 -0.28
C THR A 185 -2.88 -26.08 -1.52
N LYS A 186 -3.65 -25.38 -2.37
CA LYS A 186 -4.18 -25.94 -3.61
C LYS A 186 -3.07 -26.57 -4.47
N ARG A 187 -2.04 -25.78 -4.77
CA ARG A 187 -0.91 -26.25 -5.57
C ARG A 187 -0.21 -27.48 -4.96
N LYS A 188 -0.12 -27.56 -3.63
CA LYS A 188 0.47 -28.72 -2.95
C LYS A 188 -0.39 -29.96 -3.05
N VAL A 189 -1.72 -29.82 -2.95
CA VAL A 189 -2.66 -30.92 -3.14
C VAL A 189 -2.60 -31.44 -4.59
N GLU A 190 -2.64 -30.54 -5.57
CA GLU A 190 -2.48 -30.86 -6.99
C GLU A 190 -1.18 -31.64 -7.25
N ASN A 191 -0.04 -31.20 -6.68
CA ASN A 191 1.24 -31.89 -6.82
C ASN A 191 1.25 -33.27 -6.16
N LEU A 192 0.57 -33.44 -5.00
CA LEU A 192 0.44 -34.74 -4.36
C LEU A 192 -0.39 -35.71 -5.23
N VAL A 193 -1.49 -35.23 -5.78
CA VAL A 193 -2.35 -36.04 -6.69
C VAL A 193 -1.59 -36.39 -7.96
N ALA A 194 -0.90 -35.43 -8.58
CA ALA A 194 -0.11 -35.68 -9.79
C ALA A 194 0.99 -36.72 -9.54
N ALA A 195 1.68 -36.68 -8.41
CA ALA A 195 2.72 -37.67 -8.05
C ALA A 195 2.18 -39.08 -7.90
N LEU A 196 0.89 -39.25 -7.61
CA LEU A 196 0.20 -40.56 -7.56
C LEU A 196 -0.40 -40.94 -8.89
N GLY A 197 -0.71 -40.01 -9.81
CA GLY A 197 -1.36 -40.22 -11.09
C GLY A 197 -0.43 -40.30 -12.30
N ASP A 198 0.64 -39.53 -12.35
CA ASP A 198 1.58 -39.42 -13.50
C ASP A 198 2.38 -40.72 -13.81
N ARG A 199 2.28 -41.74 -12.97
CA ARG A 199 2.96 -43.04 -13.18
C ARG A 199 2.09 -44.05 -14.00
N HIS A 200 0.92 -43.62 -14.47
CA HIS A 200 0.10 -44.43 -15.38
C HIS A 200 0.46 -44.28 -16.86
N ALA A 201 1.40 -43.41 -17.23
CA ALA A 201 1.75 -43.08 -18.62
C ALA A 201 3.13 -43.62 -19.07
N GLY A 202 3.69 -44.60 -18.34
CA GLY A 202 4.98 -45.19 -18.68
C GLY A 202 4.91 -46.72 -18.93
#